data_6c14a97d1eb310fb16a1fe45cd2a28fe
#
_entry.id   6c14a97d1eb310fb16a1fe45cd2a28fe
#
_cell.length_a   1.000
_cell.length_b   1.000
_cell.length_c   1.000
_cell.angle_alpha   90.00
_cell.angle_beta   90.00
_cell.angle_gamma   90.00
#
_symmetry.space_group_name_H-M   'P 1'
#
loop_
_entity.id
_entity.type
_entity.pdbx_description
1 polymer ?
#
loop_
_entity_poly.entity_id
_entity_poly.type
_entity_poly.pdbx_seq_one_letter_code
_entity_poly.pdbx_strand_id
1 'polypeptide(L)'
;MASDIVRRPPFGSNPSVGPRGSDTRQRVLDAAMDVFAVCAYPEARVKQITEKAGCSRPAFYQYFSSKDEVFWTLATQLGEEMVALADRLGPVTPDEDGLAELTEWMGEFMSLYEAWAPVFQAFPDATRGAGERVSQSGSIAGHTTKRLLQAFDLSRSAANQRLVSSLVGLLIRCSFYAEVAPAGMSHRPLLLGLARLFHRVLAGPVEGVNFNRGRSAGRRRVKIVAPVVPAAPSGLRSRGERTRAMLLRAGAEILPAHGFHDVRVDGIVEAAGVSHGTFYRYFDSKDDFFRALAEDASVRLVELIDRLDLDASADEFRAWLRDWFDAYEADGGVISTWQDMRFSPELVAFSQQIAASVFSRLEKLLDQRDFGHPQIASAMLLALLERGPYRVFVLGFSTTAGEIEATLTIIRRGFLGLDDD
;
A
#
# COMPACT_ATOMS: atom_id res chain seq x y z
N MET A 1 0.36 46.67 -24.98
CA MET A 1 1.65 46.22 -24.45
C MET A 1 1.37 45.49 -23.14
N ALA A 2 1.33 44.16 -23.19
CA ALA A 2 1.22 43.36 -21.98
C ALA A 2 2.63 43.27 -21.40
N SER A 3 2.83 43.75 -20.18
CA SER A 3 4.10 43.63 -19.47
C SER A 3 4.34 42.18 -19.13
N ASP A 4 5.35 41.59 -19.71
CA ASP A 4 5.91 40.28 -19.29
C ASP A 4 6.31 40.39 -17.82
N ILE A 5 5.48 39.78 -16.96
CA ILE A 5 5.84 39.57 -15.55
C ILE A 5 6.89 38.47 -15.57
N VAL A 6 8.15 38.85 -15.53
CA VAL A 6 9.28 37.92 -15.33
C VAL A 6 9.05 37.25 -13.97
N ARG A 7 8.56 36.00 -13.99
CA ARG A 7 8.45 35.20 -12.78
C ARG A 7 9.86 34.95 -12.24
N ARG A 8 10.10 35.38 -11.00
CA ARG A 8 11.34 35.00 -10.29
C ARG A 8 11.43 33.47 -10.22
N PRO A 9 12.62 32.89 -10.41
CA PRO A 9 12.80 31.45 -10.26
C PRO A 9 12.38 30.99 -8.86
N PRO A 10 11.85 29.75 -8.72
CA PRO A 10 11.43 29.22 -7.42
C PRO A 10 12.57 29.25 -6.39
N PHE A 11 12.21 29.36 -5.14
CA PHE A 11 13.11 29.56 -3.98
C PHE A 11 14.31 28.61 -3.88
N GLY A 12 14.22 27.35 -4.38
CA GLY A 12 15.31 26.38 -4.35
C GLY A 12 16.62 26.82 -5.02
N SER A 13 16.56 27.92 -5.79
CA SER A 13 17.70 28.51 -6.50
C SER A 13 18.04 29.94 -6.07
N ASN A 14 17.40 30.48 -5.01
CA ASN A 14 17.62 31.87 -4.60
C ASN A 14 18.27 31.98 -3.21
N PRO A 15 19.60 32.22 -3.12
CA PRO A 15 20.33 32.32 -1.86
C PRO A 15 20.01 33.57 -1.03
N SER A 16 19.16 34.49 -1.51
CA SER A 16 18.84 35.75 -0.85
C SER A 16 17.60 35.75 0.06
N VAL A 17 17.04 34.56 0.36
CA VAL A 17 15.90 34.47 1.26
C VAL A 17 16.39 34.41 2.70
N GLY A 18 16.13 35.47 3.44
CA GLY A 18 16.47 35.58 4.84
C GLY A 18 15.65 34.65 5.75
N PRO A 19 15.96 34.56 7.06
CA PRO A 19 15.35 33.64 8.02
C PRO A 19 13.80 33.62 8.00
N ARG A 20 13.15 34.77 7.86
CA ARG A 20 11.69 34.86 7.77
C ARG A 20 11.09 34.15 6.54
N GLY A 21 11.84 34.08 5.45
CA GLY A 21 11.40 33.38 4.24
C GLY A 21 11.53 31.86 4.43
N SER A 22 12.59 31.40 5.07
CA SER A 22 12.78 29.99 5.46
C SER A 22 11.65 29.52 6.37
N ASP A 23 11.27 30.29 7.39
CA ASP A 23 10.17 29.97 8.30
C ASP A 23 8.82 29.87 7.58
N THR A 24 8.54 30.76 6.61
CA THR A 24 7.30 30.71 5.84
C THR A 24 7.26 29.49 4.94
N ARG A 25 8.39 29.14 4.29
CA ARG A 25 8.49 27.94 3.46
C ARG A 25 8.26 26.67 4.31
N GLN A 26 8.85 26.59 5.49
CA GLN A 26 8.67 25.44 6.40
C GLN A 26 7.22 25.33 6.85
N ARG A 27 6.58 26.44 7.27
CA ARG A 27 5.15 26.42 7.64
C ARG A 27 4.24 25.92 6.51
N VAL A 28 4.58 26.21 5.25
CA VAL A 28 3.82 25.69 4.10
C VAL A 28 4.00 24.18 3.97
N LEU A 29 5.21 23.66 4.18
CA LEU A 29 5.48 22.20 4.16
C LEU A 29 4.75 21.48 5.29
N ASP A 30 4.83 22.00 6.52
CA ASP A 30 4.14 21.45 7.70
C ASP A 30 2.61 21.46 7.50
N ALA A 31 2.07 22.57 7.01
CA ALA A 31 0.66 22.68 6.69
C ALA A 31 0.20 21.73 5.59
N ALA A 32 1.07 21.45 4.62
CA ALA A 32 0.78 20.47 3.56
C ALA A 32 0.73 19.04 4.11
N MET A 33 1.63 18.68 5.02
CA MET A 33 1.58 17.40 5.75
C MET A 33 0.25 17.22 6.46
N ASP A 34 -0.19 18.24 7.21
CA ASP A 34 -1.48 18.23 7.91
C ASP A 34 -2.67 18.10 6.95
N VAL A 35 -2.64 18.77 5.80
CA VAL A 35 -3.70 18.69 4.79
C VAL A 35 -3.73 17.32 4.14
N PHE A 36 -2.57 16.73 3.78
CA PHE A 36 -2.50 15.40 3.20
C PHE A 36 -2.89 14.29 4.19
N ALA A 37 -2.77 14.54 5.49
CA ALA A 37 -3.22 13.60 6.52
C ALA A 37 -4.74 13.46 6.60
N VAL A 38 -5.50 14.51 6.22
CA VAL A 38 -6.97 14.58 6.44
C VAL A 38 -7.79 14.52 5.17
N CYS A 39 -7.17 14.62 3.98
CA CYS A 39 -7.87 14.50 2.71
C CYS A 39 -7.01 13.77 1.66
N ALA A 40 -7.68 13.17 0.67
CA ALA A 40 -7.00 12.54 -0.44
C ALA A 40 -6.15 13.57 -1.22
N TYR A 41 -4.98 13.15 -1.70
CA TYR A 41 -4.07 14.03 -2.43
C TYR A 41 -4.72 14.77 -3.61
N PRO A 42 -5.57 14.15 -4.46
CA PRO A 42 -6.25 14.85 -5.55
C PRO A 42 -7.17 15.97 -5.06
N GLU A 43 -7.80 15.81 -3.90
CA GLU A 43 -8.73 16.78 -3.31
C GLU A 43 -8.03 17.92 -2.55
N ALA A 44 -6.77 17.72 -2.17
CA ALA A 44 -5.97 18.73 -1.50
C ALA A 44 -5.78 19.98 -2.39
N ARG A 45 -6.03 21.15 -1.84
CA ARG A 45 -5.96 22.44 -2.56
C ARG A 45 -4.98 23.39 -1.90
N VAL A 46 -4.29 24.20 -2.72
CA VAL A 46 -3.40 25.26 -2.24
C VAL A 46 -4.11 26.19 -1.24
N LYS A 47 -5.42 26.42 -1.40
CA LYS A 47 -6.21 27.21 -0.45
C LYS A 47 -6.15 26.64 0.96
N GLN A 48 -6.35 25.33 1.13
CA GLN A 48 -6.32 24.67 2.44
C GLN A 48 -4.92 24.76 3.06
N ILE A 49 -3.87 24.53 2.25
CA ILE A 49 -2.48 24.64 2.69
C ILE A 49 -2.18 26.08 3.17
N THR A 50 -2.57 27.11 2.40
CA THR A 50 -2.30 28.50 2.77
C THR A 50 -3.07 28.96 4.00
N GLU A 51 -4.33 28.55 4.16
CA GLU A 51 -5.13 28.82 5.36
C GLU A 51 -4.49 28.18 6.61
N LYS A 52 -4.05 26.92 6.49
CA LYS A 52 -3.38 26.19 7.59
C LYS A 52 -2.00 26.79 7.91
N ALA A 53 -1.22 27.20 6.91
CA ALA A 53 0.09 27.82 7.05
C ALA A 53 0.02 29.27 7.59
N GLY A 54 -1.15 29.88 7.65
CA GLY A 54 -1.33 31.26 8.02
C GLY A 54 -0.63 32.23 7.05
N CYS A 55 -0.64 31.91 5.73
CA CYS A 55 -0.04 32.76 4.71
C CYS A 55 -1.01 33.06 3.56
N SER A 56 -0.72 34.11 2.80
CA SER A 56 -1.53 34.45 1.62
C SER A 56 -1.16 33.57 0.42
N ARG A 57 -2.10 33.35 -0.53
CA ARG A 57 -1.81 32.67 -1.79
C ARG A 57 -0.63 33.29 -2.57
N PRO A 58 -0.50 34.61 -2.70
CA PRO A 58 0.68 35.22 -3.31
C PRO A 58 1.98 34.83 -2.57
N ALA A 59 1.96 34.77 -1.24
CA ALA A 59 3.13 34.31 -0.47
C ALA A 59 3.48 32.86 -0.75
N PHE A 60 2.49 31.96 -0.84
CA PHE A 60 2.70 30.57 -1.26
C PHE A 60 3.41 30.49 -2.62
N TYR A 61 2.91 31.21 -3.63
CA TYR A 61 3.47 31.18 -4.98
C TYR A 61 4.87 31.84 -5.11
N GLN A 62 5.36 32.48 -4.06
CA GLN A 62 6.78 32.88 -3.98
C GLN A 62 7.72 31.71 -3.71
N TYR A 63 7.23 30.65 -3.05
CA TYR A 63 8.02 29.48 -2.64
C TYR A 63 7.75 28.22 -3.47
N PHE A 64 6.51 28.02 -3.90
CA PHE A 64 6.08 26.82 -4.61
C PHE A 64 5.14 27.20 -5.76
N SER A 65 5.33 26.59 -6.93
CA SER A 65 4.48 26.80 -8.10
C SER A 65 3.14 26.07 -8.02
N SER A 66 3.08 24.97 -7.27
CA SER A 66 1.90 24.12 -7.14
C SER A 66 1.95 23.27 -5.85
N LYS A 67 0.84 22.57 -5.54
CA LYS A 67 0.84 21.57 -4.47
C LYS A 67 1.76 20.40 -4.81
N ASP A 68 1.93 20.08 -6.10
CA ASP A 68 2.80 18.99 -6.53
C ASP A 68 4.25 19.31 -6.24
N GLU A 69 4.69 20.56 -6.39
CA GLU A 69 6.04 20.97 -5.99
C GLU A 69 6.25 20.85 -4.48
N VAL A 70 5.23 21.20 -3.67
CA VAL A 70 5.26 20.99 -2.21
C VAL A 70 5.39 19.49 -1.90
N PHE A 71 4.57 18.65 -2.53
CA PHE A 71 4.62 17.20 -2.34
C PHE A 71 6.00 16.63 -2.68
N TRP A 72 6.55 16.98 -3.86
CA TRP A 72 7.85 16.46 -4.27
C TRP A 72 9.00 16.98 -3.41
N THR A 73 8.87 18.17 -2.83
CA THR A 73 9.82 18.66 -1.82
C THR A 73 9.80 17.78 -0.57
N LEU A 74 8.61 17.47 -0.05
CA LEU A 74 8.43 16.56 1.08
C LEU A 74 8.92 15.14 0.76
N ALA A 75 8.58 14.62 -0.41
CA ALA A 75 9.03 13.30 -0.87
C ALA A 75 10.56 13.21 -1.00
N THR A 76 11.23 14.32 -1.38
CA THR A 76 12.70 14.38 -1.42
C THR A 76 13.29 14.32 -0.01
N GLN A 77 12.74 15.09 0.95
CA GLN A 77 13.19 15.06 2.35
C GLN A 77 13.01 13.66 2.95
N LEU A 78 11.83 13.04 2.76
CA LEU A 78 11.60 11.65 3.17
C LEU A 78 12.64 10.71 2.53
N GLY A 79 12.94 10.89 1.25
CA GLY A 79 13.94 10.09 0.54
C GLY A 79 15.32 10.18 1.14
N GLU A 80 15.76 11.38 1.53
CA GLU A 80 17.04 11.62 2.21
C GLU A 80 17.07 10.91 3.58
N GLU A 81 16.00 10.98 4.35
CA GLU A 81 15.89 10.28 5.63
C GLU A 81 15.85 8.75 5.46
N MET A 82 15.16 8.23 4.44
CA MET A 82 15.17 6.80 4.10
C MET A 82 16.56 6.30 3.73
N VAL A 83 17.32 7.08 2.94
CA VAL A 83 18.72 6.76 2.58
C VAL A 83 19.59 6.74 3.84
N ALA A 84 19.50 7.78 4.68
CA ALA A 84 20.26 7.87 5.91
C ALA A 84 19.93 6.71 6.88
N LEU A 85 18.67 6.31 6.96
CA LEU A 85 18.24 5.14 7.74
C LEU A 85 18.82 3.84 7.17
N ALA A 86 18.73 3.65 5.85
CA ALA A 86 19.28 2.46 5.22
C ALA A 86 20.81 2.35 5.41
N ASP A 87 21.53 3.47 5.42
CA ASP A 87 22.97 3.49 5.64
C ASP A 87 23.41 3.16 7.07
N ARG A 88 22.50 3.27 8.05
CA ARG A 88 22.78 2.91 9.46
C ARG A 88 22.67 1.40 9.73
N LEU A 89 22.02 0.61 8.87
CA LEU A 89 21.91 -0.83 9.07
C LEU A 89 23.31 -1.48 8.97
N GLY A 90 23.75 -2.07 10.08
CA GLY A 90 24.95 -2.85 10.17
C GLY A 90 24.82 -4.25 9.58
N PRO A 91 25.86 -5.11 9.67
CA PRO A 91 25.78 -6.51 9.29
C PRO A 91 24.75 -7.26 10.12
N VAL A 92 23.88 -8.04 9.47
CA VAL A 92 22.88 -8.88 10.13
C VAL A 92 23.36 -10.33 10.11
N THR A 93 23.79 -10.81 11.27
CA THR A 93 24.26 -12.17 11.47
C THR A 93 23.10 -13.15 11.64
N PRO A 94 23.28 -14.48 11.34
CA PRO A 94 22.21 -15.48 11.44
C PRO A 94 21.98 -15.97 12.90
N ASP A 95 21.94 -15.06 13.85
CA ASP A 95 21.82 -15.30 15.27
C ASP A 95 20.89 -14.28 15.97
N GLU A 96 20.82 -14.33 17.32
CA GLU A 96 20.00 -13.42 18.10
C GLU A 96 20.49 -11.96 18.01
N ASP A 97 21.80 -11.73 17.88
CA ASP A 97 22.36 -10.38 17.78
C ASP A 97 21.96 -9.71 16.44
N GLY A 98 22.07 -10.45 15.33
CA GLY A 98 21.60 -9.97 14.02
C GLY A 98 20.09 -9.75 13.98
N LEU A 99 19.30 -10.59 14.65
CA LEU A 99 17.86 -10.36 14.78
C LEU A 99 17.55 -9.11 15.63
N ALA A 100 18.33 -8.84 16.66
CA ALA A 100 18.17 -7.63 17.48
C ALA A 100 18.51 -6.37 16.70
N GLU A 101 19.62 -6.34 15.97
CA GLU A 101 20.03 -5.25 15.06
C GLU A 101 18.93 -4.94 14.02
N LEU A 102 18.43 -5.98 13.36
CA LEU A 102 17.34 -5.84 12.38
C LEU A 102 16.05 -5.31 13.03
N THR A 103 15.74 -5.75 14.25
CA THR A 103 14.54 -5.31 14.98
C THR A 103 14.61 -3.83 15.32
N GLU A 104 15.77 -3.34 15.75
CA GLU A 104 16.01 -1.94 16.06
C GLU A 104 15.86 -1.09 14.80
N TRP A 105 16.53 -1.47 13.72
CA TRP A 105 16.44 -0.77 12.45
C TRP A 105 15.00 -0.71 11.89
N MET A 106 14.25 -1.82 11.96
CA MET A 106 12.84 -1.83 11.55
C MET A 106 11.97 -0.96 12.44
N GLY A 107 12.28 -0.87 13.74
CA GLY A 107 11.60 0.04 14.65
C GLY A 107 11.80 1.50 14.27
N GLU A 108 13.01 1.88 13.88
CA GLU A 108 13.30 3.21 13.35
C GLU A 108 12.56 3.45 12.02
N PHE A 109 12.49 2.45 11.14
CA PHE A 109 11.73 2.56 9.90
C PHE A 109 10.23 2.78 10.15
N MET A 110 9.63 2.04 11.08
CA MET A 110 8.21 2.21 11.43
C MET A 110 7.94 3.60 12.03
N SER A 111 8.85 4.12 12.85
CA SER A 111 8.77 5.49 13.38
C SER A 111 8.92 6.55 12.28
N LEU A 112 9.82 6.33 11.32
CA LEU A 112 9.94 7.17 10.13
C LEU A 112 8.65 7.15 9.30
N TYR A 113 8.09 5.95 9.10
CA TYR A 113 6.82 5.81 8.39
C TYR A 113 5.70 6.61 9.07
N GLU A 114 5.55 6.50 10.40
CA GLU A 114 4.54 7.22 11.17
C GLU A 114 4.69 8.74 11.00
N ALA A 115 5.91 9.26 11.10
CA ALA A 115 6.19 10.68 10.93
C ALA A 115 5.88 11.19 9.51
N TRP A 116 6.05 10.36 8.48
CA TRP A 116 5.87 10.71 7.08
C TRP A 116 4.65 10.02 6.42
N ALA A 117 3.75 9.45 7.20
CA ALA A 117 2.59 8.72 6.70
C ALA A 117 1.78 9.48 5.64
N PRO A 118 1.51 10.79 5.78
CA PRO A 118 0.79 11.55 4.76
C PRO A 118 1.48 11.55 3.39
N VAL A 119 2.82 11.55 3.35
CA VAL A 119 3.59 11.50 2.09
C VAL A 119 3.54 10.09 1.50
N PHE A 120 3.78 9.05 2.31
CA PHE A 120 3.68 7.66 1.86
C PHE A 120 2.30 7.35 1.27
N GLN A 121 1.25 7.85 1.90
CA GLN A 121 -0.13 7.59 1.52
C GLN A 121 -0.58 8.42 0.30
N ALA A 122 -0.05 9.62 0.13
CA ALA A 122 -0.30 10.46 -1.05
C ALA A 122 0.52 10.02 -2.29
N PHE A 123 1.58 9.23 -2.09
CA PHE A 123 2.54 8.87 -3.12
C PHE A 123 1.91 8.19 -4.35
N PRO A 124 0.98 7.23 -4.23
CA PRO A 124 0.36 6.59 -5.40
C PRO A 124 -0.36 7.58 -6.31
N ASP A 125 -1.10 8.52 -5.72
CA ASP A 125 -1.83 9.54 -6.47
C ASP A 125 -0.90 10.60 -7.08
N ALA A 126 0.07 11.06 -6.30
CA ALA A 126 1.03 12.06 -6.74
C ALA A 126 1.95 11.57 -7.87
N THR A 127 2.14 10.25 -7.99
CA THR A 127 2.99 9.63 -9.03
C THR A 127 2.22 9.31 -10.31
N ARG A 128 0.90 9.31 -10.31
CA ARG A 128 0.12 9.10 -11.53
C ARG A 128 0.50 10.14 -12.59
N GLY A 129 1.10 9.69 -13.68
CA GLY A 129 1.56 10.57 -14.77
C GLY A 129 2.83 11.38 -14.50
N ALA A 130 3.53 11.16 -13.40
CA ALA A 130 4.70 11.95 -13.00
C ALA A 130 6.04 11.58 -13.71
N GLY A 131 6.05 10.57 -14.58
CA GLY A 131 7.19 10.24 -15.47
C GLY A 131 8.54 10.14 -14.75
N GLU A 132 9.48 11.03 -15.10
CA GLU A 132 10.87 11.03 -14.58
C GLU A 132 10.98 11.15 -13.05
N ARG A 133 10.02 11.78 -12.36
CA ARG A 133 10.06 11.94 -10.89
C ARG A 133 9.88 10.61 -10.17
N VAL A 134 9.21 9.65 -10.79
CA VAL A 134 9.09 8.27 -10.28
C VAL A 134 10.44 7.56 -10.30
N SER A 135 11.34 7.90 -11.22
CA SER A 135 12.68 7.31 -11.29
C SER A 135 13.55 7.64 -10.08
N GLN A 136 13.38 8.82 -9.45
CA GLN A 136 14.10 9.17 -8.21
C GLN A 136 13.65 8.29 -7.04
N SER A 137 12.35 8.00 -6.95
CA SER A 137 11.81 7.07 -5.93
C SER A 137 12.32 5.65 -6.14
N GLY A 138 12.45 5.22 -7.40
CA GLY A 138 13.12 3.97 -7.77
C GLY A 138 14.57 3.91 -7.31
N SER A 139 15.28 5.05 -7.35
CA SER A 139 16.65 5.17 -6.87
C SER A 139 16.76 4.98 -5.35
N ILE A 140 15.84 5.58 -4.57
CA ILE A 140 15.79 5.44 -3.10
C ILE A 140 15.48 4.00 -2.72
N ALA A 141 14.45 3.38 -3.33
CA ALA A 141 14.12 1.98 -3.12
C ALA A 141 15.29 1.05 -3.52
N GLY A 142 15.98 1.35 -4.60
CA GLY A 142 17.18 0.65 -5.05
C GLY A 142 18.34 0.77 -4.07
N HIS A 143 18.55 1.96 -3.47
CA HIS A 143 19.57 2.17 -2.45
C HIS A 143 19.26 1.34 -1.18
N THR A 144 18.05 1.41 -0.67
CA THR A 144 17.60 0.60 0.49
C THR A 144 17.78 -0.89 0.21
N THR A 145 17.36 -1.37 -0.97
CA THR A 145 17.54 -2.77 -1.38
C THR A 145 19.02 -3.15 -1.39
N LYS A 146 19.88 -2.31 -1.94
CA LYS A 146 21.33 -2.53 -1.99
C LYS A 146 21.93 -2.63 -0.57
N ARG A 147 21.52 -1.76 0.35
CA ARG A 147 22.04 -1.76 1.73
C ARG A 147 21.60 -3.02 2.48
N LEU A 148 20.33 -3.44 2.32
CA LEU A 148 19.85 -4.71 2.89
C LEU A 148 20.60 -5.92 2.33
N LEU A 149 20.84 -5.99 1.01
CA LEU A 149 21.64 -7.07 0.43
C LEU A 149 23.05 -7.12 1.03
N GLN A 150 23.67 -5.97 1.28
CA GLN A 150 24.99 -5.88 1.91
C GLN A 150 24.94 -6.30 3.38
N ALA A 151 23.94 -5.87 4.13
CA ALA A 151 23.77 -6.21 5.55
C ALA A 151 23.62 -7.72 5.77
N PHE A 152 22.97 -8.43 4.85
CA PHE A 152 22.77 -9.88 4.91
C PHE A 152 23.82 -10.68 4.10
N ASP A 153 24.87 -10.04 3.61
CA ASP A 153 25.90 -10.66 2.74
C ASP A 153 25.32 -11.43 1.53
N LEU A 154 24.26 -10.91 0.96
CA LEU A 154 23.57 -11.54 -0.18
C LEU A 154 24.13 -11.04 -1.52
N SER A 155 24.27 -11.97 -2.47
CA SER A 155 24.66 -11.62 -3.84
C SER A 155 23.64 -10.66 -4.49
N ARG A 156 24.11 -9.80 -5.40
CA ARG A 156 23.27 -8.86 -6.15
C ARG A 156 22.55 -9.53 -7.34
N SER A 157 22.12 -10.78 -7.18
CA SER A 157 21.32 -11.45 -8.19
C SER A 157 19.96 -10.76 -8.36
N ALA A 158 19.36 -10.89 -9.54
CA ALA A 158 18.02 -10.34 -9.79
C ALA A 158 16.96 -10.97 -8.87
N ALA A 159 17.15 -12.23 -8.46
CA ALA A 159 16.26 -12.91 -7.51
C ALA A 159 16.36 -12.29 -6.12
N ASN A 160 17.57 -12.11 -5.56
CA ASN A 160 17.76 -11.49 -4.25
C ASN A 160 17.29 -10.04 -4.22
N GLN A 161 17.56 -9.27 -5.30
CA GLN A 161 17.06 -7.89 -5.40
C GLN A 161 15.51 -7.84 -5.35
N ARG A 162 14.83 -8.72 -6.07
CA ARG A 162 13.37 -8.82 -6.02
C ARG A 162 12.89 -9.25 -4.64
N LEU A 163 13.49 -10.29 -4.06
CA LEU A 163 13.13 -10.80 -2.74
C LEU A 163 13.21 -9.69 -1.68
N VAL A 164 14.35 -9.02 -1.57
CA VAL A 164 14.55 -7.92 -0.61
C VAL A 164 13.60 -6.76 -0.90
N SER A 165 13.42 -6.39 -2.16
CA SER A 165 12.51 -5.31 -2.55
C SER A 165 11.05 -5.63 -2.22
N SER A 166 10.61 -6.90 -2.33
CA SER A 166 9.27 -7.34 -1.93
C SER A 166 9.10 -7.32 -0.41
N LEU A 167 10.14 -7.70 0.35
CA LEU A 167 10.17 -7.57 1.80
C LEU A 167 10.07 -6.10 2.25
N VAL A 168 10.81 -5.18 1.62
CA VAL A 168 10.67 -3.73 1.91
C VAL A 168 9.25 -3.26 1.61
N GLY A 169 8.66 -3.73 0.51
CA GLY A 169 7.26 -3.47 0.20
C GLY A 169 6.30 -3.97 1.28
N LEU A 170 6.56 -5.16 1.83
CA LEU A 170 5.82 -5.72 2.94
C LEU A 170 5.95 -4.86 4.21
N LEU A 171 7.17 -4.40 4.55
CA LEU A 171 7.42 -3.53 5.69
C LEU A 171 6.61 -2.23 5.58
N ILE A 172 6.65 -1.57 4.42
CA ILE A 172 5.85 -0.35 4.15
C ILE A 172 4.35 -0.63 4.35
N ARG A 173 3.84 -1.75 3.82
CA ARG A 173 2.41 -2.09 3.92
C ARG A 173 1.99 -2.42 5.34
N CYS A 174 2.81 -3.13 6.08
CA CYS A 174 2.56 -3.42 7.49
C CYS A 174 2.63 -2.17 8.36
N SER A 175 3.51 -1.21 8.06
CA SER A 175 3.56 0.09 8.74
C SER A 175 2.25 0.88 8.51
N PHE A 176 1.71 0.85 7.28
CA PHE A 176 0.39 1.41 7.01
C PHE A 176 -0.72 0.71 7.82
N TYR A 177 -0.70 -0.60 7.92
CA TYR A 177 -1.69 -1.33 8.73
C TYR A 177 -1.60 -0.98 10.21
N ALA A 178 -0.39 -0.79 10.75
CA ALA A 178 -0.20 -0.38 12.14
C ALA A 178 -0.84 0.98 12.43
N GLU A 179 -0.87 1.89 11.45
CA GLU A 179 -1.45 3.23 11.60
C GLU A 179 -2.99 3.21 11.47
N VAL A 180 -3.53 2.47 10.50
CA VAL A 180 -4.96 2.52 10.17
C VAL A 180 -5.80 1.42 10.82
N ALA A 181 -5.17 0.42 11.45
CA ALA A 181 -5.88 -0.70 12.05
C ALA A 181 -6.74 -0.26 13.24
N PRO A 182 -7.99 -0.77 13.35
CA PRO A 182 -8.78 -0.57 14.57
C PRO A 182 -8.02 -1.12 15.78
N ALA A 183 -8.20 -0.49 16.93
CA ALA A 183 -7.53 -0.79 18.21
C ALA A 183 -7.39 -2.30 18.44
N GLY A 184 -6.20 -2.85 18.28
CA GLY A 184 -5.91 -4.29 18.43
C GLY A 184 -4.61 -4.76 17.79
N MET A 185 -4.08 -4.07 16.78
CA MET A 185 -2.78 -4.41 16.21
C MET A 185 -1.69 -3.60 16.92
N SER A 186 -1.09 -4.18 17.95
CA SER A 186 -0.01 -3.53 18.69
C SER A 186 1.25 -3.46 17.82
N HIS A 187 1.88 -2.27 17.76
CA HIS A 187 3.10 -2.01 16.98
C HIS A 187 4.22 -3.01 17.32
N ARG A 188 4.45 -3.30 18.62
CA ARG A 188 5.55 -4.16 19.05
C ARG A 188 5.43 -5.62 18.58
N PRO A 189 4.30 -6.33 18.69
CA PRO A 189 4.16 -7.66 18.12
C PRO A 189 4.33 -7.69 16.59
N LEU A 190 3.83 -6.66 15.88
CA LEU A 190 4.00 -6.56 14.43
C LEU A 190 5.48 -6.37 14.05
N LEU A 191 6.18 -5.45 14.73
CA LEU A 191 7.61 -5.24 14.55
C LEU A 191 8.41 -6.52 14.76
N LEU A 192 8.17 -7.22 15.87
CA LEU A 192 8.86 -8.49 16.17
C LEU A 192 8.53 -9.59 15.15
N GLY A 193 7.28 -9.64 14.67
CA GLY A 193 6.86 -10.57 13.61
C GLY A 193 7.58 -10.31 12.31
N LEU A 194 7.64 -9.05 11.89
CA LEU A 194 8.34 -8.61 10.67
C LEU A 194 9.85 -8.88 10.75
N ALA A 195 10.50 -8.50 11.83
CA ALA A 195 11.94 -8.72 12.01
C ALA A 195 12.30 -10.20 11.92
N ARG A 196 11.53 -11.06 12.59
CA ARG A 196 11.70 -12.52 12.52
C ARG A 196 11.45 -13.07 11.12
N LEU A 197 10.42 -12.57 10.42
CA LEU A 197 10.12 -13.00 9.05
C LEU A 197 11.28 -12.65 8.11
N PHE A 198 11.75 -11.40 8.14
CA PHE A 198 12.87 -10.95 7.31
C PHE A 198 14.15 -11.72 7.63
N HIS A 199 14.49 -11.84 8.91
CA HIS A 199 15.67 -12.56 9.33
C HIS A 199 15.64 -14.01 8.84
N ARG A 200 14.51 -14.70 9.03
CA ARG A 200 14.34 -16.09 8.59
C ARG A 200 14.43 -16.25 7.08
N VAL A 201 13.87 -15.33 6.30
CA VAL A 201 13.89 -15.35 4.84
C VAL A 201 15.29 -15.10 4.29
N LEU A 202 16.07 -14.19 4.92
CA LEU A 202 17.33 -13.69 4.37
C LEU A 202 18.59 -14.28 5.01
N ALA A 203 18.55 -14.61 6.31
CA ALA A 203 19.67 -15.16 7.08
C ALA A 203 19.41 -16.59 7.58
N GLY A 204 18.18 -17.09 7.47
CA GLY A 204 17.79 -18.38 8.01
C GLY A 204 17.19 -18.30 9.43
N PRO A 205 16.76 -19.46 9.98
CA PRO A 205 16.18 -19.54 11.31
C PRO A 205 17.24 -19.27 12.39
N VAL A 206 16.84 -18.55 13.47
CA VAL A 206 17.68 -18.40 14.67
C VAL A 206 17.40 -19.55 15.61
N GLU A 207 18.44 -20.28 16.05
CA GLU A 207 18.29 -21.36 17.03
C GLU A 207 17.69 -20.84 18.35
N GLY A 208 16.69 -21.52 18.89
CA GLY A 208 16.03 -21.15 20.16
C GLY A 208 14.97 -20.04 20.02
N VAL A 209 14.91 -19.32 18.93
CA VAL A 209 13.85 -18.33 18.67
C VAL A 209 12.65 -19.04 18.02
N ASN A 210 11.73 -19.49 18.85
CA ASN A 210 10.48 -20.07 18.40
C ASN A 210 9.48 -18.95 18.11
N PHE A 211 8.88 -18.93 16.90
CA PHE A 211 7.71 -18.11 16.60
C PHE A 211 6.57 -18.34 17.62
N ASN A 212 6.62 -19.45 18.33
CA ASN A 212 5.60 -20.01 19.20
C ASN A 212 5.58 -19.47 20.65
N ARG A 213 6.54 -18.66 21.10
CA ARG A 213 6.56 -18.17 22.49
C ARG A 213 5.49 -17.13 22.85
N GLY A 214 4.54 -16.84 21.96
CA GLY A 214 3.41 -15.95 22.19
C GLY A 214 2.05 -16.65 22.22
N ARG A 215 1.99 -17.97 22.32
CA ARG A 215 0.71 -18.69 22.45
C ARG A 215 -0.08 -18.14 23.63
N SER A 216 -1.11 -17.37 23.34
CA SER A 216 -2.18 -17.10 24.29
C SER A 216 -2.72 -18.44 24.76
N ALA A 217 -2.73 -18.67 26.09
CA ALA A 217 -3.16 -19.91 26.72
C ALA A 217 -4.66 -20.14 26.60
N GLY A 218 -5.17 -20.22 25.38
CA GLY A 218 -6.54 -20.52 25.03
C GLY A 218 -6.72 -20.40 23.53
N ARG A 219 -6.97 -21.50 22.85
CA ARG A 219 -7.42 -21.48 21.45
C ARG A 219 -8.68 -20.64 21.36
N ARG A 220 -8.53 -19.39 20.96
CA ARG A 220 -9.67 -18.52 20.66
C ARG A 220 -10.32 -19.08 19.39
N ARG A 221 -11.56 -19.50 19.45
CA ARG A 221 -12.31 -19.89 18.24
C ARG A 221 -12.37 -18.65 17.34
N VAL A 222 -11.62 -18.68 16.24
CA VAL A 222 -11.72 -17.65 15.20
C VAL A 222 -13.12 -17.73 14.60
N LYS A 223 -13.90 -16.66 14.75
CA LYS A 223 -15.22 -16.54 14.14
C LYS A 223 -15.02 -16.04 12.72
N ILE A 224 -15.32 -16.89 11.73
CA ILE A 224 -15.31 -16.46 10.32
C ILE A 224 -16.38 -15.38 10.13
N VAL A 225 -15.94 -14.24 9.64
CA VAL A 225 -16.83 -13.16 9.21
C VAL A 225 -17.35 -13.51 7.81
N ALA A 226 -18.66 -13.45 7.64
CA ALA A 226 -19.27 -13.70 6.34
C ALA A 226 -18.74 -12.71 5.29
N PRO A 227 -18.54 -13.14 4.03
CA PRO A 227 -18.21 -12.21 2.96
C PRO A 227 -19.34 -11.20 2.77
N VAL A 228 -18.98 -10.02 2.32
CA VAL A 228 -19.98 -9.07 1.85
C VAL A 228 -20.48 -9.60 0.51
N VAL A 229 -21.68 -10.18 0.53
CA VAL A 229 -22.31 -10.66 -0.70
C VAL A 229 -23.03 -9.49 -1.34
N PRO A 230 -22.77 -9.19 -2.63
CA PRO A 230 -23.52 -8.19 -3.35
C PRO A 230 -25.02 -8.44 -3.19
N ALA A 231 -25.79 -7.44 -2.77
CA ALA A 231 -27.23 -7.57 -2.77
C ALA A 231 -27.66 -7.86 -4.22
N ALA A 232 -28.19 -9.07 -4.46
CA ALA A 232 -28.75 -9.38 -5.77
C ALA A 232 -29.81 -8.33 -6.07
N PRO A 233 -29.69 -7.56 -7.17
CA PRO A 233 -30.67 -6.53 -7.46
C PRO A 233 -32.02 -7.20 -7.67
N SER A 234 -32.91 -7.04 -6.68
CA SER A 234 -34.22 -7.64 -6.70
C SER A 234 -35.00 -7.11 -7.91
N GLY A 235 -35.38 -8.01 -8.82
CA GLY A 235 -36.28 -7.72 -9.93
C GLY A 235 -35.64 -7.27 -11.23
N LEU A 236 -34.31 -7.34 -11.39
CA LEU A 236 -33.70 -7.14 -12.71
C LEU A 236 -33.96 -8.36 -13.62
N ARG A 237 -34.44 -8.08 -14.82
CA ARG A 237 -34.47 -9.09 -15.89
C ARG A 237 -33.03 -9.32 -16.39
N SER A 238 -32.74 -10.45 -17.02
CA SER A 238 -31.41 -10.84 -17.53
C SER A 238 -30.70 -9.75 -18.37
N ARG A 239 -31.45 -8.90 -19.06
CA ARG A 239 -30.91 -7.73 -19.79
C ARG A 239 -30.42 -6.64 -18.84
N GLY A 240 -31.09 -6.41 -17.70
CA GLY A 240 -30.66 -5.45 -16.69
C GLY A 240 -29.38 -5.86 -15.98
N GLU A 241 -29.26 -7.16 -15.66
CA GLU A 241 -28.05 -7.73 -15.07
C GLU A 241 -26.84 -7.58 -15.99
N ARG A 242 -27.02 -7.84 -17.30
CA ARG A 242 -25.95 -7.63 -18.29
C ARG A 242 -25.51 -6.16 -18.37
N THR A 243 -26.45 -5.22 -18.34
CA THR A 243 -26.13 -3.79 -18.38
C THR A 243 -25.40 -3.35 -17.10
N ARG A 244 -25.82 -3.85 -15.93
CA ARG A 244 -25.12 -3.59 -14.65
C ARG A 244 -23.69 -4.16 -14.70
N ALA A 245 -23.53 -5.40 -15.12
CA ALA A 245 -22.22 -6.02 -15.25
C ALA A 245 -21.30 -5.29 -16.25
N MET A 246 -21.85 -4.80 -17.35
CA MET A 246 -21.12 -4.01 -18.34
C MET A 246 -20.64 -2.67 -17.75
N LEU A 247 -21.47 -1.98 -16.96
CA LEU A 247 -21.08 -0.76 -16.26
C LEU A 247 -19.95 -1.04 -15.24
N LEU A 248 -20.08 -2.08 -14.42
CA LEU A 248 -19.06 -2.47 -13.45
C LEU A 248 -17.73 -2.80 -14.14
N ARG A 249 -17.77 -3.55 -15.24
CA ARG A 249 -16.58 -3.87 -16.01
C ARG A 249 -15.90 -2.62 -16.58
N ALA A 250 -16.67 -1.72 -17.20
CA ALA A 250 -16.14 -0.46 -17.74
C ALA A 250 -15.48 0.39 -16.63
N GLY A 251 -16.09 0.46 -15.44
CA GLY A 251 -15.49 1.16 -14.30
C GLY A 251 -14.21 0.52 -13.82
N ALA A 252 -14.15 -0.81 -13.71
CA ALA A 252 -12.93 -1.52 -13.33
C ALA A 252 -11.78 -1.29 -14.35
N GLU A 253 -12.08 -1.20 -15.64
CA GLU A 253 -11.10 -0.96 -16.71
C GLU A 253 -10.49 0.46 -16.65
N ILE A 254 -11.29 1.50 -16.30
CA ILE A 254 -10.79 2.89 -16.29
C ILE A 254 -10.14 3.28 -14.95
N LEU A 255 -10.45 2.58 -13.88
CA LEU A 255 -10.03 2.91 -12.52
C LEU A 255 -8.50 2.93 -12.33
N PRO A 256 -7.72 1.97 -12.88
CA PRO A 256 -6.26 1.96 -12.72
C PRO A 256 -5.57 3.23 -13.24
N ALA A 257 -6.10 3.80 -14.33
CA ALA A 257 -5.52 4.98 -14.97
C ALA A 257 -5.87 6.30 -14.25
N HIS A 258 -7.06 6.38 -13.65
CA HIS A 258 -7.60 7.64 -13.13
C HIS A 258 -7.66 7.68 -11.59
N GLY A 259 -7.77 6.52 -10.92
CA GLY A 259 -8.02 6.44 -9.48
C GLY A 259 -9.46 6.83 -9.09
N PHE A 260 -9.81 6.52 -7.84
CA PHE A 260 -11.16 6.70 -7.32
C PHE A 260 -11.66 8.16 -7.42
N HIS A 261 -10.82 9.14 -7.07
CA HIS A 261 -11.24 10.53 -6.99
C HIS A 261 -11.47 11.16 -8.36
N ASP A 262 -10.64 10.83 -9.36
CA ASP A 262 -10.67 11.45 -10.69
C ASP A 262 -11.61 10.76 -11.66
N VAL A 263 -12.01 9.49 -11.39
CA VAL A 263 -13.03 8.81 -12.20
C VAL A 263 -14.37 9.55 -12.06
N ARG A 264 -14.95 9.91 -13.20
CA ARG A 264 -16.27 10.55 -13.30
C ARG A 264 -17.28 9.59 -13.93
N VAL A 265 -18.56 9.81 -13.61
CA VAL A 265 -19.66 9.04 -14.23
C VAL A 265 -19.64 9.17 -15.75
N ASP A 266 -19.23 10.33 -16.29
CA ASP A 266 -19.06 10.57 -17.74
C ASP A 266 -18.11 9.52 -18.36
N GLY A 267 -16.95 9.29 -17.77
CA GLY A 267 -15.99 8.31 -18.26
C GLY A 267 -16.50 6.87 -18.17
N ILE A 268 -17.24 6.55 -17.09
CA ILE A 268 -17.83 5.20 -16.92
C ILE A 268 -18.87 4.92 -18.00
N VAL A 269 -19.79 5.87 -18.25
CA VAL A 269 -20.86 5.66 -19.26
C VAL A 269 -20.33 5.68 -20.67
N GLU A 270 -19.31 6.48 -20.96
CA GLU A 270 -18.60 6.49 -22.24
C GLU A 270 -17.92 5.14 -22.50
N ALA A 271 -17.14 4.64 -21.54
CA ALA A 271 -16.47 3.33 -21.63
C ALA A 271 -17.47 2.17 -21.77
N ALA A 272 -18.61 2.26 -21.08
CA ALA A 272 -19.68 1.26 -21.16
C ALA A 272 -20.58 1.41 -22.40
N GLY A 273 -20.46 2.49 -23.18
CA GLY A 273 -21.33 2.75 -24.35
C GLY A 273 -22.80 2.96 -23.99
N VAL A 274 -23.10 3.57 -22.84
CA VAL A 274 -24.47 3.79 -22.35
C VAL A 274 -24.71 5.26 -22.01
N SER A 275 -25.99 5.62 -21.74
CA SER A 275 -26.33 6.97 -21.32
C SER A 275 -26.22 7.16 -19.80
N HIS A 276 -26.06 8.42 -19.35
CA HIS A 276 -26.15 8.81 -17.93
C HIS A 276 -27.42 8.30 -17.24
N GLY A 277 -28.57 8.42 -17.91
CA GLY A 277 -29.83 7.91 -17.39
C GLY A 277 -29.82 6.37 -17.19
N THR A 278 -29.00 5.67 -17.98
CA THR A 278 -28.79 4.22 -17.78
C THR A 278 -27.97 3.96 -16.53
N PHE A 279 -26.91 4.73 -16.27
CA PHE A 279 -26.11 4.61 -15.03
C PHE A 279 -26.97 4.80 -13.78
N TYR A 280 -27.68 5.93 -13.70
CA TYR A 280 -28.52 6.26 -12.55
C TYR A 280 -29.76 5.38 -12.35
N ARG A 281 -30.06 4.49 -13.29
CA ARG A 281 -31.04 3.42 -13.09
C ARG A 281 -30.53 2.27 -12.24
N TYR A 282 -29.20 2.07 -12.18
CA TYR A 282 -28.56 0.96 -11.46
C TYR A 282 -27.80 1.40 -10.22
N PHE A 283 -27.33 2.64 -10.18
CA PHE A 283 -26.52 3.18 -9.10
C PHE A 283 -26.98 4.59 -8.74
N ASP A 284 -27.24 4.81 -7.45
CA ASP A 284 -27.73 6.10 -6.95
C ASP A 284 -26.64 7.19 -6.98
N SER A 285 -25.38 6.78 -6.88
CA SER A 285 -24.22 7.67 -6.86
C SER A 285 -22.96 6.98 -7.39
N LYS A 286 -21.89 7.76 -7.56
CA LYS A 286 -20.55 7.22 -7.83
C LYS A 286 -20.09 6.31 -6.69
N ASP A 287 -20.33 6.68 -5.44
CA ASP A 287 -19.94 5.88 -4.26
C ASP A 287 -20.71 4.55 -4.20
N ASP A 288 -22.00 4.54 -4.52
CA ASP A 288 -22.79 3.32 -4.64
C ASP A 288 -22.26 2.40 -5.75
N PHE A 289 -21.86 2.97 -6.88
CA PHE A 289 -21.21 2.24 -7.95
C PHE A 289 -19.88 1.61 -7.50
N PHE A 290 -19.02 2.38 -6.81
CA PHE A 290 -17.76 1.86 -6.30
C PHE A 290 -17.93 0.82 -5.21
N ARG A 291 -18.93 0.98 -4.36
CA ARG A 291 -19.30 -0.06 -3.39
C ARG A 291 -19.63 -1.36 -4.10
N ALA A 292 -20.46 -1.32 -5.14
CA ALA A 292 -20.82 -2.49 -5.91
C ALA A 292 -19.61 -3.15 -6.63
N LEU A 293 -18.65 -2.36 -7.11
CA LEU A 293 -17.38 -2.87 -7.65
C LEU A 293 -16.55 -3.57 -6.59
N ALA A 294 -16.42 -2.96 -5.40
CA ALA A 294 -15.66 -3.53 -4.30
C ALA A 294 -16.30 -4.80 -3.73
N GLU A 295 -17.65 -4.87 -3.69
CA GLU A 295 -18.40 -6.08 -3.35
C GLU A 295 -18.04 -7.22 -4.30
N ASP A 296 -18.08 -6.97 -5.60
CA ASP A 296 -17.81 -7.95 -6.65
C ASP A 296 -16.35 -8.46 -6.58
N ALA A 297 -15.38 -7.55 -6.45
CA ALA A 297 -13.98 -7.89 -6.25
C ALA A 297 -13.74 -8.69 -4.95
N SER A 298 -14.42 -8.31 -3.85
CA SER A 298 -14.25 -8.98 -2.55
C SER A 298 -14.70 -10.43 -2.55
N VAL A 299 -15.75 -10.76 -3.29
CA VAL A 299 -16.21 -12.15 -3.43
C VAL A 299 -15.12 -13.00 -4.07
N ARG A 300 -14.55 -12.54 -5.19
CA ARG A 300 -13.46 -13.25 -5.88
C ARG A 300 -12.23 -13.44 -5.00
N LEU A 301 -11.84 -12.41 -4.26
CA LEU A 301 -10.71 -12.49 -3.32
C LEU A 301 -10.96 -13.49 -2.19
N VAL A 302 -12.16 -13.47 -1.62
CA VAL A 302 -12.54 -14.42 -0.57
C VAL A 302 -12.54 -15.86 -1.09
N GLU A 303 -13.07 -16.10 -2.29
CA GLU A 303 -13.04 -17.42 -2.94
C GLU A 303 -11.61 -17.91 -3.20
N LEU A 304 -10.70 -17.01 -3.58
CA LEU A 304 -9.28 -17.34 -3.74
C LEU A 304 -8.65 -17.71 -2.40
N ILE A 305 -8.90 -16.94 -1.34
CA ILE A 305 -8.38 -17.24 0.00
C ILE A 305 -8.96 -18.53 0.57
N ASP A 306 -10.22 -18.84 0.32
CA ASP A 306 -10.84 -20.10 0.74
C ASP A 306 -10.23 -21.33 0.02
N ARG A 307 -9.57 -21.12 -1.14
CA ARG A 307 -8.81 -22.15 -1.87
C ARG A 307 -7.32 -22.19 -1.51
N LEU A 308 -6.84 -21.25 -0.68
CA LEU A 308 -5.43 -21.22 -0.29
C LEU A 308 -5.10 -22.42 0.61
N ASP A 309 -4.21 -23.28 0.14
CA ASP A 309 -3.65 -24.39 0.89
C ASP A 309 -2.16 -24.14 1.16
N LEU A 310 -1.81 -23.96 2.43
CA LEU A 310 -0.42 -23.75 2.85
C LEU A 310 0.41 -25.06 2.87
N ASP A 311 -0.22 -26.21 2.73
CA ASP A 311 0.43 -27.52 2.60
C ASP A 311 0.64 -27.96 1.15
N ALA A 312 0.16 -27.17 0.19
CA ALA A 312 0.31 -27.41 -1.23
C ALA A 312 1.80 -27.47 -1.65
N SER A 313 2.08 -28.21 -2.69
CA SER A 313 3.40 -28.21 -3.34
C SER A 313 3.76 -26.81 -3.86
N ALA A 314 5.05 -26.56 -4.10
CA ALA A 314 5.50 -25.28 -4.65
C ALA A 314 4.81 -24.93 -5.99
N ASP A 315 4.55 -25.94 -6.83
CA ASP A 315 3.90 -25.74 -8.13
C ASP A 315 2.41 -25.41 -8.00
N GLU A 316 1.69 -26.07 -7.11
CA GLU A 316 0.29 -25.77 -6.80
C GLU A 316 0.15 -24.39 -6.18
N PHE A 317 1.06 -24.03 -5.26
CA PHE A 317 1.07 -22.72 -4.64
C PHE A 317 1.39 -21.62 -5.67
N ARG A 318 2.34 -21.88 -6.59
CA ARG A 318 2.66 -20.98 -7.71
C ARG A 318 1.47 -20.80 -8.64
N ALA A 319 0.69 -21.86 -8.90
CA ALA A 319 -0.53 -21.77 -9.68
C ALA A 319 -1.58 -20.91 -8.97
N TRP A 320 -1.77 -21.09 -7.67
CA TRP A 320 -2.66 -20.24 -6.87
C TRP A 320 -2.22 -18.77 -6.86
N LEU A 321 -0.92 -18.50 -6.75
CA LEU A 321 -0.39 -17.12 -6.85
C LEU A 321 -0.66 -16.50 -8.23
N ARG A 322 -0.60 -17.27 -9.33
CA ARG A 322 -1.00 -16.76 -10.64
C ARG A 322 -2.46 -16.34 -10.66
N ASP A 323 -3.37 -17.22 -10.19
CA ASP A 323 -4.79 -16.89 -10.07
C ASP A 323 -5.01 -15.62 -9.23
N TRP A 324 -4.24 -15.43 -8.16
CA TRP A 324 -4.28 -14.25 -7.31
C TRP A 324 -3.85 -12.98 -8.05
N PHE A 325 -2.75 -13.05 -8.79
CA PHE A 325 -2.25 -11.92 -9.58
C PHE A 325 -3.20 -11.59 -10.74
N ASP A 326 -3.77 -12.59 -11.42
CA ASP A 326 -4.74 -12.39 -12.49
C ASP A 326 -6.03 -11.74 -11.97
N ALA A 327 -6.51 -12.15 -10.80
CA ALA A 327 -7.65 -11.50 -10.15
C ALA A 327 -7.34 -10.06 -9.74
N TYR A 328 -6.12 -9.80 -9.25
CA TYR A 328 -5.69 -8.45 -8.94
C TYR A 328 -5.56 -7.59 -10.20
N GLU A 329 -5.06 -8.12 -11.31
CA GLU A 329 -4.99 -7.41 -12.59
C GLU A 329 -6.40 -7.01 -13.06
N ALA A 330 -7.36 -7.94 -12.96
CA ALA A 330 -8.75 -7.69 -13.34
C ALA A 330 -9.44 -6.66 -12.43
N ASP A 331 -9.16 -6.69 -11.12
CA ASP A 331 -9.83 -5.87 -10.10
C ASP A 331 -8.89 -4.85 -9.44
N GLY A 332 -7.65 -4.75 -9.89
CA GLY A 332 -6.58 -4.00 -9.21
C GLY A 332 -6.87 -2.52 -9.05
N GLY A 333 -7.61 -1.93 -9.99
CA GLY A 333 -8.10 -0.58 -9.86
C GLY A 333 -9.01 -0.41 -8.64
N VAL A 334 -9.84 -1.40 -8.35
CA VAL A 334 -10.74 -1.42 -7.19
C VAL A 334 -9.95 -1.63 -5.91
N ILE A 335 -9.04 -2.62 -5.90
CA ILE A 335 -8.24 -2.97 -4.72
C ILE A 335 -7.27 -1.83 -4.35
N SER A 336 -6.65 -1.18 -5.34
CA SER A 336 -5.75 -0.06 -5.10
C SER A 336 -6.47 1.15 -4.49
N THR A 337 -7.75 1.33 -4.80
CA THR A 337 -8.57 2.44 -4.28
C THR A 337 -9.07 2.22 -2.86
N TRP A 338 -8.91 1.03 -2.27
CA TRP A 338 -9.32 0.80 -0.87
C TRP A 338 -8.60 1.72 0.12
N GLN A 339 -7.39 2.15 -0.21
CA GLN A 339 -6.68 3.17 0.59
C GLN A 339 -7.34 4.54 0.49
N ASP A 340 -7.86 4.89 -0.70
CA ASP A 340 -8.54 6.15 -0.96
C ASP A 340 -9.93 6.19 -0.29
N MET A 341 -10.58 5.03 -0.13
CA MET A 341 -11.89 4.90 0.52
C MET A 341 -11.90 5.37 1.99
N ARG A 342 -10.73 5.44 2.66
CA ARG A 342 -10.60 5.96 4.04
C ARG A 342 -11.12 7.39 4.21
N PHE A 343 -11.20 8.16 3.13
CA PHE A 343 -11.71 9.53 3.16
C PHE A 343 -13.24 9.62 2.97
N SER A 344 -13.90 8.51 2.64
CA SER A 344 -15.36 8.41 2.55
C SER A 344 -15.90 7.64 3.74
N PRO A 345 -16.62 8.27 4.71
CA PRO A 345 -17.13 7.59 5.91
C PRO A 345 -18.01 6.37 5.60
N GLU A 346 -18.78 6.43 4.51
CA GLU A 346 -19.67 5.34 4.09
C GLU A 346 -18.88 4.12 3.57
N LEU A 347 -17.80 4.38 2.83
CA LEU A 347 -16.94 3.34 2.27
C LEU A 347 -15.97 2.76 3.32
N VAL A 348 -15.61 3.52 4.36
CA VAL A 348 -14.76 3.04 5.46
C VAL A 348 -15.37 1.84 6.17
N ALA A 349 -16.63 1.95 6.60
CA ALA A 349 -17.31 0.85 7.29
C ALA A 349 -17.40 -0.41 6.40
N PHE A 350 -17.64 -0.21 5.12
CA PHE A 350 -17.70 -1.26 4.13
C PHE A 350 -16.34 -1.93 3.89
N SER A 351 -15.26 -1.16 3.71
CA SER A 351 -13.90 -1.68 3.55
C SER A 351 -13.44 -2.46 4.78
N GLN A 352 -13.82 -2.03 5.98
CA GLN A 352 -13.58 -2.75 7.23
C GLN A 352 -14.29 -4.11 7.28
N GLN A 353 -15.50 -4.24 6.74
CA GLN A 353 -16.19 -5.53 6.65
C GLN A 353 -15.48 -6.50 5.70
N ILE A 354 -15.04 -6.02 4.54
CA ILE A 354 -14.25 -6.84 3.59
C ILE A 354 -12.96 -7.29 4.26
N ALA A 355 -12.22 -6.36 4.85
CA ALA A 355 -10.98 -6.68 5.56
C ALA A 355 -11.21 -7.71 6.67
N ALA A 356 -12.25 -7.56 7.49
CA ALA A 356 -12.59 -8.51 8.55
C ALA A 356 -12.92 -9.91 7.99
N SER A 357 -13.60 -9.98 6.84
CA SER A 357 -13.90 -11.25 6.16
C SER A 357 -12.62 -11.97 5.72
N VAL A 358 -11.70 -11.24 5.08
CA VAL A 358 -10.41 -11.76 4.62
C VAL A 358 -9.52 -12.14 5.80
N PHE A 359 -9.34 -11.24 6.76
CA PHE A 359 -8.51 -11.48 7.95
C PHE A 359 -8.95 -12.70 8.75
N SER A 360 -10.26 -12.89 8.96
CA SER A 360 -10.76 -14.02 9.73
C SER A 360 -10.45 -15.38 9.09
N ARG A 361 -10.37 -15.43 7.76
CA ARG A 361 -9.99 -16.63 7.00
C ARG A 361 -8.51 -16.92 7.11
N LEU A 362 -7.68 -15.92 6.89
CA LEU A 362 -6.23 -16.03 7.04
C LEU A 362 -5.85 -16.37 8.49
N GLU A 363 -6.50 -15.75 9.47
CA GLU A 363 -6.29 -16.08 10.89
C GLU A 363 -6.62 -17.54 11.19
N LYS A 364 -7.73 -18.06 10.68
CA LYS A 364 -8.10 -19.47 10.84
C LYS A 364 -7.09 -20.39 10.15
N LEU A 365 -6.62 -20.05 8.96
CA LEU A 365 -5.63 -20.80 8.20
C LEU A 365 -4.30 -20.88 8.97
N LEU A 366 -3.87 -19.78 9.58
CA LEU A 366 -2.62 -19.67 10.31
C LEU A 366 -2.71 -20.14 11.77
N ASP A 367 -3.89 -20.14 12.41
CA ASP A 367 -4.12 -20.65 13.77
C ASP A 367 -3.88 -22.19 13.85
N GLN A 368 -4.03 -22.89 12.76
CA GLN A 368 -3.73 -24.31 12.67
C GLN A 368 -2.21 -24.58 12.64
N ARG A 369 -1.41 -23.55 12.46
CA ARG A 369 0.05 -23.59 12.38
C ARG A 369 0.69 -22.83 13.53
N ASP A 370 1.91 -23.15 13.83
CA ASP A 370 2.64 -22.64 15.01
C ASP A 370 3.26 -21.25 14.73
N PHE A 371 2.42 -20.26 14.39
CA PHE A 371 2.81 -18.90 13.99
C PHE A 371 2.75 -17.84 15.10
N GLY A 372 2.80 -18.21 16.35
CA GLY A 372 2.85 -17.28 17.50
C GLY A 372 1.60 -16.42 17.68
N HIS A 373 1.41 -15.41 16.82
CA HIS A 373 0.23 -14.52 16.82
C HIS A 373 -0.50 -14.60 15.47
N PRO A 374 -1.55 -15.43 15.34
CA PRO A 374 -2.25 -15.59 14.06
C PRO A 374 -2.74 -14.28 13.43
N GLN A 375 -3.18 -13.32 14.25
CA GLN A 375 -3.61 -12.01 13.77
C GLN A 375 -2.47 -11.21 13.11
N ILE A 376 -1.29 -11.21 13.71
CA ILE A 376 -0.10 -10.54 13.15
C ILE A 376 0.34 -11.26 11.86
N ALA A 377 0.41 -12.59 11.90
CA ALA A 377 0.76 -13.38 10.73
C ALA A 377 -0.23 -13.17 9.58
N SER A 378 -1.54 -13.09 9.87
CA SER A 378 -2.58 -12.80 8.87
C SER A 378 -2.41 -11.42 8.25
N ALA A 379 -2.09 -10.41 9.06
CA ALA A 379 -1.82 -9.06 8.56
C ALA A 379 -0.60 -9.03 7.64
N MET A 380 0.48 -9.70 8.05
CA MET A 380 1.70 -9.79 7.23
C MET A 380 1.46 -10.57 5.93
N LEU A 381 0.72 -11.68 5.98
CA LEU A 381 0.39 -12.46 4.79
C LEU A 381 -0.50 -11.66 3.83
N LEU A 382 -1.54 -11.00 4.34
CA LEU A 382 -2.39 -10.13 3.51
C LEU A 382 -1.60 -8.98 2.90
N ALA A 383 -0.76 -8.32 3.69
CA ALA A 383 0.11 -7.24 3.22
C ALA A 383 1.04 -7.71 2.08
N LEU A 384 1.59 -8.92 2.19
CA LEU A 384 2.43 -9.52 1.15
C LEU A 384 1.62 -9.81 -0.12
N LEU A 385 0.44 -10.42 0.01
CA LEU A 385 -0.45 -10.75 -1.10
C LEU A 385 -0.97 -9.50 -1.83
N GLU A 386 -1.24 -8.42 -1.12
CA GLU A 386 -1.63 -7.14 -1.74
C GLU A 386 -0.44 -6.44 -2.40
N ARG A 387 0.72 -6.48 -1.76
CA ARG A 387 1.87 -5.68 -2.22
C ARG A 387 2.55 -6.23 -3.46
N GLY A 388 2.59 -7.55 -3.63
CA GLY A 388 3.18 -8.18 -4.82
C GLY A 388 2.52 -7.69 -6.12
N PRO A 389 1.21 -7.90 -6.33
CA PRO A 389 0.52 -7.40 -7.51
C PRO A 389 0.57 -5.87 -7.66
N TYR A 390 0.47 -5.11 -6.57
CA TYR A 390 0.59 -3.65 -6.59
C TYR A 390 1.93 -3.18 -7.18
N ARG A 391 3.03 -3.86 -6.85
CA ARG A 391 4.37 -3.55 -7.39
C ARG A 391 4.47 -3.81 -8.90
N VAL A 392 3.73 -4.78 -9.40
CA VAL A 392 3.68 -5.12 -10.83
C VAL A 392 2.77 -4.16 -11.57
N PHE A 393 1.50 -4.10 -11.19
CA PHE A 393 0.45 -3.47 -12.00
C PHE A 393 0.30 -1.97 -11.76
N VAL A 394 0.67 -1.48 -10.57
CA VAL A 394 0.53 -0.05 -10.22
C VAL A 394 1.88 0.68 -10.28
N LEU A 395 2.92 0.13 -9.68
CA LEU A 395 4.23 0.80 -9.64
C LEU A 395 5.13 0.48 -10.84
N GLY A 396 4.90 -0.64 -11.53
CA GLY A 396 5.75 -1.09 -12.64
C GLY A 396 7.19 -1.44 -12.23
N PHE A 397 7.42 -1.78 -10.95
CA PHE A 397 8.76 -2.02 -10.40
C PHE A 397 9.24 -3.46 -10.57
N SER A 398 8.38 -4.35 -11.01
CA SER A 398 8.70 -5.78 -11.13
C SER A 398 7.86 -6.45 -12.22
N THR A 399 8.19 -7.71 -12.52
CA THR A 399 7.41 -8.56 -13.42
C THR A 399 6.54 -9.53 -12.61
N THR A 400 5.39 -9.93 -13.16
CA THR A 400 4.48 -10.90 -12.53
C THR A 400 5.21 -12.17 -12.11
N ALA A 401 5.96 -12.78 -13.02
CA ALA A 401 6.73 -13.99 -12.71
C ALA A 401 7.74 -13.78 -11.58
N GLY A 402 8.45 -12.65 -11.59
CA GLY A 402 9.44 -12.34 -10.56
C GLY A 402 8.84 -12.12 -9.17
N GLU A 403 7.67 -11.44 -9.09
CA GLU A 403 6.98 -11.23 -7.82
C GLU A 403 6.32 -12.50 -7.30
N ILE A 404 5.80 -13.36 -8.17
CA ILE A 404 5.27 -14.67 -7.77
C ILE A 404 6.37 -15.49 -7.10
N GLU A 405 7.56 -15.60 -7.69
CA GLU A 405 8.67 -16.35 -7.08
C GLU A 405 9.15 -15.71 -5.77
N ALA A 406 9.26 -14.39 -5.70
CA ALA A 406 9.63 -13.70 -4.46
C ALA A 406 8.57 -13.92 -3.36
N THR A 407 7.29 -13.83 -3.70
CA THR A 407 6.17 -14.08 -2.77
C THR A 407 6.17 -15.53 -2.30
N LEU A 408 6.34 -16.48 -3.20
CA LEU A 408 6.44 -17.91 -2.88
C LEU A 408 7.60 -18.18 -1.92
N THR A 409 8.80 -17.65 -2.20
CA THR A 409 9.98 -17.79 -1.33
C THR A 409 9.72 -17.18 0.04
N ILE A 410 9.12 -15.98 0.14
CA ILE A 410 8.79 -15.35 1.42
C ILE A 410 7.80 -16.23 2.21
N ILE A 411 6.79 -16.80 1.56
CA ILE A 411 5.82 -17.64 2.24
C ILE A 411 6.47 -18.94 2.69
N ARG A 412 7.17 -19.65 1.82
CA ARG A 412 7.79 -20.94 2.14
C ARG A 412 8.84 -20.79 3.24
N ARG A 413 9.84 -19.94 3.06
CA ARG A 413 10.90 -19.74 4.06
C ARG A 413 10.39 -19.01 5.31
N GLY A 414 9.73 -17.89 5.12
CA GLY A 414 9.31 -16.99 6.21
C GLY A 414 8.17 -17.56 7.03
N PHE A 415 7.07 -17.89 6.38
CA PHE A 415 5.87 -18.35 7.08
C PHE A 415 5.89 -19.87 7.36
N LEU A 416 6.32 -20.73 6.45
CA LEU A 416 6.24 -22.18 6.61
C LEU A 416 7.53 -22.82 7.13
N GLY A 417 8.66 -22.13 7.01
CA GLY A 417 9.96 -22.64 7.42
C GLY A 417 10.46 -23.77 6.56
N LEU A 418 10.07 -23.75 5.32
CA LEU A 418 10.49 -24.71 4.30
C LEU A 418 11.64 -24.10 3.49
N ASP A 419 12.68 -24.86 3.26
CA ASP A 419 13.72 -24.45 2.31
C ASP A 419 13.21 -24.54 0.88
N ASP A 420 13.88 -23.85 -0.05
CA ASP A 420 13.57 -23.98 -1.48
C ASP A 420 14.18 -25.30 -1.95
N ASP A 421 13.33 -26.26 -2.27
CA ASP A 421 13.72 -27.50 -3.00
C ASP A 421 13.84 -27.22 -4.49
#